data_6b650f00b1fedb698b1dc984568b599c
#
_entry.id   6b650f00b1fedb698b1dc984568b599c
#
_cell.length_a   1.000
_cell.length_b   1.000
_cell.length_c   1.000
_cell.angle_alpha   90.00
_cell.angle_beta   90.00
_cell.angle_gamma   90.00
#
_symmetry.space_group_name_H-M   'P 1'
#
loop_
_entity.id
_entity.type
_entity.pdbx_description
1 polymer ?
#
loop_
_entity_poly.entity_id
_entity_poly.type
_entity_poly.pdbx_seq_one_letter_code
_entity_poly.pdbx_strand_id
1 'polypeptide(L)'
;LTDKKIKSITSTGKEQTLSDGGGLQLRVLPSGTKSWQFKFKDPISNKFNKLPLGLYPALSLANARTKTIEYQELLAQGINPKAHELAKKQAESRKAANTFLAAAELWFERKQPTVTPHHAAREWRTLEMYIFPKLKDTPLESITAIDTIEILRPLESDGKHSTIKRICQSLNQIMDYSVNHGFINANPLAKIIKVFTKNTVEHMATIKPDE
;
A
#
# COMPACT_ATOMS: atom_id res chain seq x y z
N LEU A 1 36.24 -1.22 9.24
CA LEU A 1 36.38 -2.27 8.25
C LEU A 1 36.62 -1.64 6.85
N THR A 2 37.13 -2.44 5.90
CA THR A 2 37.24 -2.08 4.49
C THR A 2 36.67 -3.25 3.65
N ASP A 3 36.17 -2.98 2.43
CA ASP A 3 35.65 -4.04 1.55
C ASP A 3 36.67 -5.12 1.25
N LYS A 4 37.96 -4.73 1.07
CA LYS A 4 39.05 -5.68 0.88
C LYS A 4 39.17 -6.62 2.08
N LYS A 5 39.13 -6.10 3.32
CA LYS A 5 39.19 -6.90 4.55
C LYS A 5 37.96 -7.79 4.69
N ILE A 6 36.75 -7.28 4.38
CA ILE A 6 35.52 -8.07 4.45
C ILE A 6 35.55 -9.26 3.48
N LYS A 7 36.04 -9.03 2.25
CA LYS A 7 36.16 -10.09 1.25
C LYS A 7 37.14 -11.18 1.69
N SER A 8 38.29 -10.80 2.28
CA SER A 8 39.33 -11.74 2.71
C SER A 8 38.99 -12.55 3.98
N ILE A 9 37.92 -12.18 4.72
CA ILE A 9 37.52 -12.90 5.92
C ILE A 9 36.91 -14.27 5.51
N THR A 10 37.52 -15.33 5.99
CA THR A 10 37.03 -16.71 5.85
C THR A 10 36.37 -17.16 7.16
N SER A 11 35.46 -18.13 7.07
CA SER A 11 34.88 -18.76 8.25
C SER A 11 35.93 -19.59 9.01
N THR A 12 35.93 -19.49 10.31
CA THR A 12 36.78 -20.32 11.19
C THR A 12 36.01 -21.50 11.78
N GLY A 13 34.85 -21.84 11.24
CA GLY A 13 33.97 -22.85 11.80
C GLY A 13 33.16 -22.39 13.01
N LYS A 14 33.45 -21.20 13.54
CA LYS A 14 32.71 -20.55 14.66
C LYS A 14 32.17 -19.20 14.21
N GLU A 15 31.10 -18.76 14.87
CA GLU A 15 30.55 -17.43 14.63
C GLU A 15 31.58 -16.35 15.06
N GLN A 16 31.82 -15.41 14.18
CA GLN A 16 32.70 -14.25 14.44
C GLN A 16 31.90 -12.95 14.27
N THR A 17 32.19 -11.95 15.10
CA THR A 17 31.61 -10.61 14.99
C THR A 17 32.75 -9.58 14.96
N LEU A 18 32.78 -8.78 13.89
CA LEU A 18 33.75 -7.69 13.70
C LEU A 18 33.03 -6.35 13.76
N SER A 19 33.57 -5.43 14.58
CA SER A 19 33.00 -4.08 14.68
C SER A 19 33.56 -3.17 13.60
N ASP A 20 32.67 -2.34 13.01
CA ASP A 20 33.06 -1.27 12.09
C ASP A 20 33.03 0.13 12.76
N GLY A 21 32.47 0.22 13.97
CA GLY A 21 32.22 1.47 14.69
C GLY A 21 30.74 1.87 14.67
N GLY A 22 30.36 2.84 15.51
CA GLY A 22 29.00 3.37 15.57
C GLY A 22 27.89 2.34 15.87
N GLY A 23 28.24 1.15 16.39
CA GLY A 23 27.31 0.03 16.60
C GLY A 23 27.17 -0.92 15.39
N LEU A 24 27.75 -0.58 14.22
CA LEU A 24 27.75 -1.47 13.06
C LEU A 24 28.69 -2.65 13.27
N GLN A 25 28.21 -3.84 13.04
CA GLN A 25 28.96 -5.08 13.18
C GLN A 25 28.73 -5.99 11.97
N LEU A 26 29.81 -6.61 11.49
CA LEU A 26 29.75 -7.70 10.53
C LEU A 26 29.78 -9.03 11.31
N ARG A 27 28.76 -9.83 11.11
CA ARG A 27 28.64 -11.20 11.65
C ARG A 27 29.00 -12.19 10.54
N VAL A 28 29.95 -13.06 10.83
CA VAL A 28 30.35 -14.15 9.93
C VAL A 28 29.94 -15.47 10.57
N LEU A 29 29.04 -16.18 9.91
CA LEU A 29 28.50 -17.46 10.37
C LEU A 29 29.49 -18.60 10.07
N PRO A 30 29.38 -19.76 10.75
CA PRO A 30 30.17 -20.95 10.43
C PRO A 30 30.07 -21.39 8.97
N SER A 31 28.93 -21.16 8.33
CA SER A 31 28.68 -21.39 6.90
C SER A 31 29.47 -20.47 5.95
N GLY A 32 30.18 -19.45 6.48
CA GLY A 32 30.82 -18.40 5.70
C GLY A 32 29.88 -17.24 5.30
N THR A 33 28.59 -17.34 5.58
CA THR A 33 27.64 -16.26 5.33
C THR A 33 27.98 -15.04 6.17
N LYS A 34 28.06 -13.87 5.51
CA LYS A 34 28.36 -12.58 6.13
C LYS A 34 27.07 -11.76 6.21
N SER A 35 26.76 -11.22 7.38
CA SER A 35 25.57 -10.38 7.59
C SER A 35 25.90 -9.15 8.43
N TRP A 36 25.26 -8.05 8.10
CA TRP A 36 25.36 -6.81 8.86
C TRP A 36 24.33 -6.81 9.99
N GLN A 37 24.73 -6.34 11.15
CA GLN A 37 23.86 -6.08 12.29
C GLN A 37 24.23 -4.76 12.97
N PHE A 38 23.23 -4.08 13.51
CA PHE A 38 23.38 -2.90 14.34
C PHE A 38 23.18 -3.25 15.80
N LYS A 39 24.21 -3.03 16.62
CA LYS A 39 24.15 -3.20 18.08
C LYS A 39 23.90 -1.82 18.71
N PHE A 40 22.85 -1.71 19.50
CA PHE A 40 22.46 -0.47 20.15
C PHE A 40 21.94 -0.71 21.57
N LYS A 41 21.91 0.36 22.36
CA LYS A 41 21.29 0.37 23.67
C LYS A 41 19.88 0.91 23.53
N ASP A 42 18.89 0.16 23.94
CA ASP A 42 17.48 0.56 23.87
C ASP A 42 17.24 1.78 24.77
N PRO A 43 16.68 2.88 24.26
CA PRO A 43 16.48 4.10 25.02
C PRO A 43 15.48 3.95 26.18
N ILE A 44 14.56 2.97 26.10
CA ILE A 44 13.54 2.73 27.13
C ILE A 44 14.02 1.71 28.16
N SER A 45 14.44 0.53 27.71
CA SER A 45 14.81 -0.57 28.62
C SER A 45 16.26 -0.52 29.08
N ASN A 46 17.09 0.35 28.51
CA ASN A 46 18.53 0.43 28.73
C ASN A 46 19.32 -0.87 28.44
N LYS A 47 18.68 -1.87 27.81
CA LYS A 47 19.33 -3.14 27.45
C LYS A 47 19.95 -3.08 26.05
N PHE A 48 21.02 -3.84 25.85
CA PHE A 48 21.61 -3.98 24.51
C PHE A 48 20.75 -4.85 23.62
N ASN A 49 20.45 -4.34 22.44
CA ASN A 49 19.72 -5.02 21.38
C ASN A 49 20.57 -5.10 20.11
N LYS A 50 20.21 -6.04 19.21
CA LYS A 50 20.81 -6.19 17.89
C LYS A 50 19.70 -6.16 16.85
N LEU A 51 19.90 -5.40 15.76
CA LEU A 51 19.00 -5.31 14.62
C LEU A 51 19.74 -5.82 13.39
N PRO A 52 19.29 -6.89 12.71
CA PRO A 52 19.88 -7.34 11.46
C PRO A 52 19.60 -6.32 10.37
N LEU A 53 20.62 -5.97 9.57
CA LEU A 53 20.51 -4.97 8.49
C LEU A 53 20.39 -5.61 7.11
N GLY A 54 21.06 -6.75 6.90
CA GLY A 54 21.08 -7.47 5.64
C GLY A 54 22.35 -8.28 5.41
N LEU A 55 22.37 -9.01 4.32
CA LEU A 55 23.48 -9.87 3.95
C LEU A 55 24.53 -9.11 3.12
N TYR A 56 25.81 -9.37 3.36
CA TYR A 56 26.87 -8.97 2.47
C TYR A 56 27.09 -10.07 1.39
N PRO A 57 27.30 -9.76 0.11
CA PRO A 57 27.52 -8.43 -0.46
C PRO A 57 26.24 -7.67 -0.91
N ALA A 58 25.05 -8.26 -0.82
CA ALA A 58 23.80 -7.62 -1.25
C ALA A 58 23.60 -6.24 -0.57
N LEU A 59 23.95 -6.13 0.71
CA LEU A 59 24.10 -4.84 1.39
C LEU A 59 25.60 -4.51 1.49
N SER A 60 26.05 -3.49 0.75
CA SER A 60 27.43 -3.01 0.77
C SER A 60 27.81 -2.39 2.11
N LEU A 61 29.13 -2.28 2.40
CA LEU A 61 29.63 -1.60 3.60
C LEU A 61 29.14 -0.14 3.66
N ALA A 62 29.14 0.57 2.53
CA ALA A 62 28.67 1.96 2.46
C ALA A 62 27.20 2.06 2.86
N ASN A 63 26.33 1.23 2.26
CA ASN A 63 24.90 1.23 2.57
C ASN A 63 24.61 0.77 4.01
N ALA A 64 25.40 -0.16 4.55
CA ALA A 64 25.28 -0.58 5.94
C ALA A 64 25.61 0.57 6.92
N ARG A 65 26.61 1.40 6.60
CA ARG A 65 26.96 2.62 7.35
C ARG A 65 25.85 3.65 7.29
N THR A 66 25.28 3.91 6.10
CA THR A 66 24.14 4.84 5.94
C THR A 66 22.96 4.42 6.81
N LYS A 67 22.55 3.15 6.75
CA LYS A 67 21.49 2.63 7.63
C LYS A 67 21.81 2.76 9.12
N THR A 68 23.08 2.59 9.48
CA THR A 68 23.52 2.75 10.87
C THR A 68 23.34 4.18 11.34
N ILE A 69 23.66 5.17 10.51
CA ILE A 69 23.47 6.61 10.81
C ILE A 69 21.97 6.90 11.01
N GLU A 70 21.11 6.44 10.10
CA GLU A 70 19.65 6.60 10.23
C GLU A 70 19.14 6.05 11.58
N TYR A 71 19.61 4.88 12.00
CA TYR A 71 19.22 4.29 13.28
C TYR A 71 19.80 5.01 14.50
N GLN A 72 20.99 5.60 14.37
CA GLN A 72 21.55 6.46 15.41
C GLN A 72 20.73 7.76 15.59
N GLU A 73 20.23 8.33 14.50
CA GLU A 73 19.32 9.48 14.53
C GLU A 73 18.00 9.14 15.23
N LEU A 74 17.41 7.97 14.97
CA LEU A 74 16.23 7.50 15.71
C LEU A 74 16.51 7.34 17.21
N LEU A 75 17.66 6.77 17.57
CA LEU A 75 18.07 6.64 18.98
C LEU A 75 18.27 7.98 19.66
N ALA A 76 18.82 8.97 18.96
CA ALA A 76 18.97 10.34 19.48
C ALA A 76 17.61 11.01 19.76
N GLN A 77 16.57 10.61 19.02
CA GLN A 77 15.19 11.04 19.24
C GLN A 77 14.46 10.20 20.31
N GLY A 78 15.14 9.23 20.95
CA GLY A 78 14.54 8.33 21.93
C GLY A 78 13.68 7.21 21.32
N ILE A 79 13.76 7.00 20.00
CA ILE A 79 12.98 6.00 19.26
C ILE A 79 13.78 4.70 19.15
N ASN A 80 13.18 3.56 19.54
CA ASN A 80 13.80 2.25 19.36
C ASN A 80 13.75 1.83 17.87
N PRO A 81 14.90 1.67 17.17
CA PRO A 81 14.95 1.33 15.75
C PRO A 81 14.24 0.00 15.42
N LYS A 82 14.30 -0.98 16.29
CA LYS A 82 13.64 -2.28 16.09
C LYS A 82 12.12 -2.15 16.14
N ALA A 83 11.59 -1.36 17.05
CA ALA A 83 10.16 -1.07 17.14
C ALA A 83 9.69 -0.26 15.93
N HIS A 84 10.47 0.71 15.50
CA HIS A 84 10.21 1.53 14.30
C HIS A 84 10.14 0.68 13.03
N GLU A 85 11.11 -0.21 12.79
CA GLU A 85 11.10 -1.12 11.64
C GLU A 85 9.91 -2.09 11.67
N LEU A 86 9.56 -2.61 12.85
CA LEU A 86 8.40 -3.48 12.99
C LEU A 86 7.10 -2.74 12.66
N ALA A 87 6.93 -1.53 13.18
CA ALA A 87 5.77 -0.68 12.90
C ALA A 87 5.68 -0.35 11.40
N LYS A 88 6.82 -0.01 10.76
CA LYS A 88 6.90 0.23 9.31
C LYS A 88 6.46 -0.99 8.50
N LYS A 89 7.01 -2.18 8.80
CA LYS A 89 6.59 -3.43 8.13
C LYS A 89 5.11 -3.75 8.33
N GLN A 90 4.59 -3.52 9.53
CA GLN A 90 3.16 -3.73 9.80
C GLN A 90 2.29 -2.75 9.01
N ALA A 91 2.70 -1.49 8.89
CA ALA A 91 2.00 -0.49 8.08
C ALA A 91 2.02 -0.88 6.59
N GLU A 92 3.18 -1.29 6.06
CA GLU A 92 3.34 -1.76 4.68
C GLU A 92 2.47 -3.01 4.40
N SER A 93 2.45 -3.97 5.34
CA SER A 93 1.60 -5.18 5.22
C SER A 93 0.11 -4.84 5.24
N ARG A 94 -0.31 -3.90 6.10
CA ARG A 94 -1.71 -3.43 6.12
C ARG A 94 -2.08 -2.74 4.80
N LYS A 95 -1.19 -1.89 4.26
CA LYS A 95 -1.41 -1.23 2.97
C LYS A 95 -1.54 -2.24 1.84
N ALA A 96 -0.68 -3.26 1.80
CA ALA A 96 -0.73 -4.31 0.79
C ALA A 96 -1.99 -5.21 0.91
N ALA A 97 -2.52 -5.38 2.12
CA ALA A 97 -3.76 -6.13 2.35
C ALA A 97 -5.02 -5.33 2.00
N ASN A 98 -4.97 -4.00 2.05
CA ASN A 98 -6.09 -3.11 1.76
C ASN A 98 -6.22 -2.89 0.24
N THR A 99 -6.58 -3.93 -0.50
CA THR A 99 -6.86 -3.83 -1.95
C THR A 99 -8.25 -3.26 -2.21
N PHE A 100 -8.45 -2.76 -3.43
CA PHE A 100 -9.77 -2.28 -3.87
C PHE A 100 -10.84 -3.36 -3.76
N LEU A 101 -10.53 -4.60 -4.15
CA LEU A 101 -11.48 -5.72 -4.07
C LEU A 101 -11.89 -5.98 -2.62
N ALA A 102 -10.93 -6.07 -1.69
CA ALA A 102 -11.24 -6.31 -0.27
C ALA A 102 -12.17 -5.23 0.32
N ALA A 103 -11.93 -3.97 -0.03
CA ALA A 103 -12.81 -2.87 0.39
C ALA A 103 -14.18 -2.92 -0.28
N ALA A 104 -14.24 -3.27 -1.56
CA ALA A 104 -15.48 -3.41 -2.31
C ALA A 104 -16.35 -4.55 -1.75
N GLU A 105 -15.76 -5.68 -1.37
CA GLU A 105 -16.45 -6.81 -0.74
C GLU A 105 -17.07 -6.41 0.61
N LEU A 106 -16.30 -5.78 1.49
CA LEU A 106 -16.78 -5.30 2.80
C LEU A 106 -17.90 -4.25 2.65
N TRP A 107 -17.75 -3.33 1.71
CA TRP A 107 -18.80 -2.37 1.39
C TRP A 107 -20.05 -3.05 0.85
N PHE A 108 -19.88 -4.03 -0.02
CA PHE A 108 -21.00 -4.76 -0.67
C PHE A 108 -21.79 -5.61 0.32
N GLU A 109 -21.12 -6.33 1.22
CA GLU A 109 -21.76 -7.08 2.32
C GLU A 109 -22.68 -6.19 3.14
N ARG A 110 -22.26 -4.96 3.44
CA ARG A 110 -23.06 -3.99 4.19
C ARG A 110 -24.20 -3.40 3.37
N LYS A 111 -24.00 -3.20 2.07
CA LYS A 111 -24.99 -2.60 1.17
C LYS A 111 -26.06 -3.59 0.72
N GLN A 112 -25.69 -4.84 0.46
CA GLN A 112 -26.57 -5.85 -0.10
C GLN A 112 -27.92 -5.96 0.61
N PRO A 113 -28.03 -5.96 1.95
CA PRO A 113 -29.32 -6.04 2.64
C PRO A 113 -30.19 -4.78 2.51
N THR A 114 -29.62 -3.65 2.06
CA THR A 114 -30.33 -2.36 1.94
C THR A 114 -30.97 -2.11 0.58
N VAL A 115 -30.72 -3.00 -0.39
CA VAL A 115 -31.21 -2.88 -1.77
C VAL A 115 -31.83 -4.20 -2.23
N THR A 116 -32.61 -4.17 -3.34
CA THR A 116 -33.14 -5.41 -3.89
C THR A 116 -32.02 -6.32 -4.41
N PRO A 117 -32.17 -7.67 -4.32
CA PRO A 117 -31.15 -8.61 -4.81
C PRO A 117 -30.76 -8.38 -6.27
N HIS A 118 -31.72 -8.04 -7.11
CA HIS A 118 -31.48 -7.73 -8.51
C HIS A 118 -30.60 -6.48 -8.70
N HIS A 119 -30.84 -5.45 -7.91
CA HIS A 119 -30.03 -4.22 -7.95
C HIS A 119 -28.60 -4.48 -7.48
N ALA A 120 -28.46 -5.19 -6.36
CA ALA A 120 -27.16 -5.57 -5.82
C ALA A 120 -26.33 -6.38 -6.85
N ALA A 121 -26.92 -7.43 -7.43
CA ALA A 121 -26.26 -8.26 -8.42
C ALA A 121 -25.84 -7.46 -9.67
N ARG A 122 -26.69 -6.56 -10.14
CA ARG A 122 -26.38 -5.70 -11.29
C ARG A 122 -25.23 -4.73 -10.99
N GLU A 123 -25.20 -4.16 -9.81
CA GLU A 123 -24.15 -3.22 -9.39
C GLU A 123 -22.80 -3.95 -9.28
N TRP A 124 -22.76 -5.11 -8.61
CA TRP A 124 -21.57 -5.93 -8.49
C TRP A 124 -21.03 -6.36 -9.84
N ARG A 125 -21.90 -6.90 -10.71
CA ARG A 125 -21.51 -7.30 -12.07
C ARG A 125 -20.96 -6.14 -12.89
N THR A 126 -21.44 -4.92 -12.67
CA THR A 126 -20.90 -3.74 -13.35
C THR A 126 -19.45 -3.46 -12.90
N LEU A 127 -19.16 -3.62 -11.60
CA LEU A 127 -17.77 -3.51 -11.08
C LEU A 127 -16.89 -4.64 -11.61
N GLU A 128 -17.37 -5.88 -11.63
CA GLU A 128 -16.64 -7.04 -12.18
C GLU A 128 -16.28 -6.84 -13.65
N MET A 129 -17.18 -6.28 -14.43
CA MET A 129 -16.97 -6.12 -15.87
C MET A 129 -15.99 -4.97 -16.20
N TYR A 130 -16.05 -3.85 -15.49
CA TYR A 130 -15.37 -2.63 -15.91
C TYR A 130 -14.24 -2.20 -14.98
N ILE A 131 -14.28 -2.53 -13.69
CA ILE A 131 -13.37 -2.00 -12.68
C ILE A 131 -12.40 -3.06 -12.16
N PHE A 132 -12.90 -4.21 -11.73
CA PHE A 132 -12.06 -5.26 -11.14
C PHE A 132 -10.94 -5.77 -12.04
N PRO A 133 -11.09 -5.88 -13.38
CA PRO A 133 -9.98 -6.32 -14.24
C PRO A 133 -8.73 -5.43 -14.15
N LYS A 134 -8.88 -4.19 -13.68
CA LYS A 134 -7.80 -3.19 -13.59
C LYS A 134 -7.44 -2.82 -12.15
N LEU A 135 -8.41 -2.76 -11.25
CA LEU A 135 -8.20 -2.20 -9.90
C LEU A 135 -8.31 -3.22 -8.75
N LYS A 136 -8.77 -4.45 -8.98
CA LYS A 136 -9.07 -5.40 -7.89
C LYS A 136 -7.90 -5.59 -6.92
N ASP A 137 -6.68 -5.75 -7.45
CA ASP A 137 -5.46 -6.02 -6.69
C ASP A 137 -4.68 -4.74 -6.32
N THR A 138 -5.20 -3.58 -6.72
CA THR A 138 -4.54 -2.28 -6.45
C THR A 138 -4.76 -1.87 -5.00
N PRO A 139 -3.70 -1.53 -4.25
CA PRO A 139 -3.85 -0.96 -2.92
C PRO A 139 -4.66 0.33 -2.96
N LEU A 140 -5.60 0.51 -2.02
CA LEU A 140 -6.51 1.67 -1.99
C LEU A 140 -5.78 3.02 -2.02
N GLU A 141 -4.65 3.13 -1.33
CA GLU A 141 -3.84 4.35 -1.28
C GLU A 141 -3.16 4.69 -2.62
N SER A 142 -3.02 3.70 -3.52
CA SER A 142 -2.41 3.87 -4.84
C SER A 142 -3.41 4.23 -5.93
N ILE A 143 -4.71 4.20 -5.62
CA ILE A 143 -5.76 4.54 -6.60
C ILE A 143 -5.79 6.04 -6.81
N THR A 144 -5.68 6.45 -8.08
CA THR A 144 -5.76 7.87 -8.47
C THR A 144 -6.99 8.15 -9.33
N ALA A 145 -7.42 9.41 -9.35
CA ALA A 145 -8.48 9.83 -10.27
C ALA A 145 -8.07 9.66 -11.73
N ILE A 146 -6.79 9.90 -12.06
CA ILE A 146 -6.27 9.81 -13.43
C ILE A 146 -6.41 8.40 -13.95
N ASP A 147 -5.87 7.40 -13.24
CA ASP A 147 -5.93 5.99 -13.66
C ASP A 147 -7.38 5.51 -13.80
N THR A 148 -8.25 5.95 -12.88
CA THR A 148 -9.67 5.58 -12.90
C THR A 148 -10.41 6.21 -14.09
N ILE A 149 -10.08 7.45 -14.47
CA ILE A 149 -10.62 8.12 -15.66
C ILE A 149 -10.20 7.37 -16.92
N GLU A 150 -8.94 6.96 -17.03
CA GLU A 150 -8.45 6.18 -18.17
C GLU A 150 -9.19 4.86 -18.34
N ILE A 151 -9.52 4.19 -17.24
CA ILE A 151 -10.32 2.95 -17.27
C ILE A 151 -11.73 3.20 -17.80
N LEU A 152 -12.32 4.38 -17.53
CA LEU A 152 -13.69 4.72 -17.91
C LEU A 152 -13.81 5.39 -19.28
N ARG A 153 -12.72 5.93 -19.85
CA ARG A 153 -12.73 6.59 -21.19
C ARG A 153 -13.32 5.74 -22.32
N PRO A 154 -13.06 4.43 -22.44
CA PRO A 154 -13.68 3.61 -23.48
C PRO A 154 -15.20 3.61 -23.40
N LEU A 155 -15.77 3.63 -22.17
CA LEU A 155 -17.21 3.70 -21.97
C LEU A 155 -17.81 5.05 -22.39
N GLU A 156 -17.05 6.13 -22.25
CA GLU A 156 -17.44 7.45 -22.72
C GLU A 156 -17.47 7.48 -24.26
N SER A 157 -16.43 6.95 -24.90
CA SER A 157 -16.38 6.81 -26.37
C SER A 157 -17.52 5.96 -26.93
N ASP A 158 -17.97 4.94 -26.18
CA ASP A 158 -19.12 4.10 -26.50
C ASP A 158 -20.49 4.77 -26.20
N GLY A 159 -20.51 6.00 -25.69
CA GLY A 159 -21.73 6.72 -25.31
C GLY A 159 -22.46 6.14 -24.07
N LYS A 160 -21.78 5.30 -23.27
CA LYS A 160 -22.36 4.61 -22.09
C LYS A 160 -22.40 5.49 -20.83
N HIS A 161 -22.82 6.75 -20.96
CA HIS A 161 -22.79 7.75 -19.88
C HIS A 161 -23.56 7.33 -18.62
N SER A 162 -24.72 6.66 -18.79
CA SER A 162 -25.50 6.15 -17.66
C SER A 162 -24.76 5.07 -16.87
N THR A 163 -23.94 4.26 -17.53
CA THR A 163 -23.09 3.24 -16.91
C THR A 163 -21.95 3.90 -16.16
N ILE A 164 -21.28 4.88 -16.77
CA ILE A 164 -20.22 5.68 -16.12
C ILE A 164 -20.75 6.32 -14.83
N LYS A 165 -21.93 6.96 -14.89
CA LYS A 165 -22.55 7.58 -13.72
C LYS A 165 -22.71 6.58 -12.58
N ARG A 166 -23.23 5.37 -12.85
CA ARG A 166 -23.40 4.31 -11.84
C ARG A 166 -22.06 3.83 -11.29
N ILE A 167 -21.08 3.59 -12.16
CA ILE A 167 -19.74 3.18 -11.72
C ILE A 167 -19.13 4.24 -10.81
N CYS A 168 -19.16 5.52 -11.20
CA CYS A 168 -18.64 6.61 -10.37
C CYS A 168 -19.35 6.70 -9.01
N GLN A 169 -20.67 6.41 -8.95
CA GLN A 169 -21.41 6.37 -7.69
C GLN A 169 -20.92 5.22 -6.79
N SER A 170 -20.79 4.00 -7.35
CA SER A 170 -20.29 2.85 -6.58
C SER A 170 -18.85 3.03 -6.14
N LEU A 171 -17.97 3.55 -7.00
CA LEU A 171 -16.58 3.87 -6.65
C LEU A 171 -16.51 4.87 -5.50
N ASN A 172 -17.29 5.95 -5.55
CA ASN A 172 -17.33 6.93 -4.45
C ASN A 172 -17.79 6.30 -3.15
N GLN A 173 -18.84 5.45 -3.18
CA GLN A 173 -19.33 4.78 -1.98
C GLN A 173 -18.29 3.83 -1.38
N ILE A 174 -17.55 3.08 -2.21
CA ILE A 174 -16.48 2.19 -1.75
C ILE A 174 -15.34 3.01 -1.14
N MET A 175 -14.93 4.11 -1.79
CA MET A 175 -13.84 4.94 -1.29
C MET A 175 -14.24 5.70 -0.01
N ASP A 176 -15.47 6.22 0.08
CA ASP A 176 -15.99 6.85 1.30
C ASP A 176 -16.11 5.85 2.45
N TYR A 177 -16.55 4.61 2.16
CA TYR A 177 -16.52 3.51 3.12
C TYR A 177 -15.09 3.28 3.63
N SER A 178 -14.13 3.27 2.73
CA SER A 178 -12.70 3.06 3.05
C SER A 178 -12.14 4.19 3.91
N VAL A 179 -12.52 5.44 3.66
CA VAL A 179 -12.16 6.60 4.51
C VAL A 179 -12.76 6.44 5.92
N ASN A 180 -14.06 6.12 6.02
CA ASN A 180 -14.75 5.97 7.29
C ASN A 180 -14.22 4.82 8.16
N HIS A 181 -13.59 3.81 7.55
CA HIS A 181 -12.95 2.68 8.25
C HIS A 181 -11.44 2.88 8.45
N GLY A 182 -10.90 4.05 8.08
CA GLY A 182 -9.49 4.38 8.26
C GLY A 182 -8.53 3.59 7.35
N PHE A 183 -9.03 3.02 6.24
CA PHE A 183 -8.18 2.34 5.25
C PHE A 183 -7.38 3.35 4.41
N ILE A 184 -7.97 4.51 4.14
CA ILE A 184 -7.36 5.66 3.47
C ILE A 184 -7.74 6.95 4.16
N ASN A 185 -6.94 8.01 3.96
CA ASN A 185 -7.15 9.31 4.62
C ASN A 185 -8.18 10.20 3.91
N ALA A 186 -8.34 10.04 2.60
CA ALA A 186 -9.24 10.85 1.79
C ALA A 186 -9.70 10.05 0.56
N ASN A 187 -10.90 10.40 0.02
CA ASN A 187 -11.42 9.82 -1.21
C ASN A 187 -10.84 10.56 -2.43
N PRO A 188 -9.92 9.95 -3.21
CA PRO A 188 -9.36 10.59 -4.40
C PRO A 188 -10.35 10.69 -5.55
N LEU A 189 -11.48 9.96 -5.50
CA LEU A 189 -12.48 9.87 -6.56
C LEU A 189 -13.74 10.73 -6.32
N ALA A 190 -13.77 11.55 -5.25
CA ALA A 190 -14.97 12.27 -4.81
C ALA A 190 -15.66 13.12 -5.89
N LYS A 191 -14.93 13.59 -6.88
CA LYS A 191 -15.46 14.45 -7.96
C LYS A 191 -15.30 13.85 -9.35
N ILE A 192 -14.94 12.59 -9.45
CA ILE A 192 -14.57 11.94 -10.72
C ILE A 192 -15.68 12.04 -11.79
N ILE A 193 -16.95 11.98 -11.39
CA ILE A 193 -18.08 12.08 -12.30
C ILE A 193 -18.12 13.41 -13.09
N LYS A 194 -17.52 14.48 -12.55
CA LYS A 194 -17.53 15.81 -13.19
C LYS A 194 -16.62 15.89 -14.42
N VAL A 195 -15.73 14.92 -14.59
CA VAL A 195 -14.80 14.85 -15.74
C VAL A 195 -15.52 14.35 -16.99
N PHE A 196 -16.59 13.57 -16.82
CA PHE A 196 -17.34 12.96 -17.92
C PHE A 196 -18.50 13.85 -18.39
N THR A 197 -18.78 13.81 -19.69
CA THR A 197 -19.86 14.58 -20.33
C THR A 197 -21.21 14.18 -19.72
N LYS A 198 -22.04 15.16 -19.43
CA LYS A 198 -23.41 14.91 -18.98
C LYS A 198 -24.27 14.44 -20.15
N ASN A 199 -25.07 13.40 -19.95
CA ASN A 199 -26.11 13.01 -20.89
C ASN A 199 -27.17 14.11 -20.92
N THR A 200 -27.37 14.77 -22.05
CA THR A 200 -28.52 15.62 -22.31
C THR A 200 -29.72 14.68 -22.56
N VAL A 201 -30.56 14.50 -21.56
CA VAL A 201 -31.81 13.79 -21.72
C VAL A 201 -32.77 14.75 -22.39
N GLU A 202 -33.07 14.56 -23.68
CA GLU A 202 -34.26 15.16 -24.29
C GLU A 202 -35.47 14.45 -23.71
N HIS A 203 -36.25 15.16 -22.90
CA HIS A 203 -37.54 14.66 -22.45
C HIS A 203 -38.48 14.62 -23.66
N MET A 204 -38.98 13.42 -24.00
CA MET A 204 -40.09 13.28 -24.93
C MET A 204 -41.24 14.15 -24.44
N ALA A 205 -41.83 14.92 -25.37
CA ALA A 205 -43.03 15.69 -25.07
C ALA A 205 -44.13 14.79 -24.57
N THR A 206 -44.66 15.05 -23.38
CA THR A 206 -45.82 14.34 -22.85
C THR A 206 -47.00 14.61 -23.71
N ILE A 207 -47.58 13.57 -24.33
CA ILE A 207 -48.85 13.68 -25.04
C ILE A 207 -49.88 14.04 -23.96
N LYS A 208 -50.47 15.22 -24.02
CA LYS A 208 -51.61 15.57 -23.18
C LYS A 208 -52.79 14.65 -23.60
N PRO A 209 -53.50 14.05 -22.63
CA PRO A 209 -54.75 13.42 -22.98
C PRO A 209 -55.70 14.48 -23.61
N ASP A 210 -56.21 14.18 -24.78
CA ASP A 210 -57.28 15.01 -25.36
C ASP A 210 -58.46 14.99 -24.39
N GLU A 211 -58.98 16.20 -24.03
CA GLU A 211 -60.25 16.37 -23.31
C GLU A 211 -61.43 15.93 -24.14
#